data_a2ef33f9dbd2d08babe1d94b0c35b14b
#
_entry.id   a2ef33f9dbd2d08babe1d94b0c35b14b
#
_cell.length_a   1.000
_cell.length_b   1.000
_cell.length_c   1.000
_cell.angle_alpha   90.00
_cell.angle_beta   90.00
_cell.angle_gamma   90.00
#
_symmetry.space_group_name_H-M   'P 1'
#
loop_
_entity.id
_entity.type
_entity.pdbx_description
1 polymer ?
#
loop_
_entity_poly.entity_id
_entity_poly.type
_entity_poly.pdbx_seq_one_letter_code
_entity_poly.pdbx_strand_id
1 'polypeptide(L)'
;MKRLPFHFSTYAYWLIGHLSLLISWPVATSSGQDFSNVPGVVIDHLPKATHNFIGSPSIVILPNGNYIASHDIFGKGPTPQHTHVFESTNKGKSWQKIAELDSLWWATLFVNKGAVYLLGTTKEYGRISIRRSMDGGHSWSQVEEGILGTGDGYHCASVPVQVFKGRVWKGMERNVPVTSWGNFQSFVVSAPVDADLLDPKSWTLTPRLIYNKTAWKPGNAWLEGNVVMTPKGEIWNILRVNNLDDDQAAMYRVSDNGQTADSTTVKFIRLPGACKKFNIRFDPKTNRYYTFTNYALPQYRAYRRERARNAQVMLSSPDLENWTIHGIVLFNSDIDKHGFQYLDWQFDGKDIVIASRTAFEDGMGGADNQHNSNFLTFHRVRNFRHYKTPAEWQPLLEGIADFVVLK
;
A
#
# COMPACT_ATOMS: atom_id res chain seq x y z
N MET A 1 5.66 -52.54 76.07
CA MET A 1 6.29 -51.86 77.20
C MET A 1 7.70 -51.45 76.77
N LYS A 2 7.99 -50.24 76.69
CA LYS A 2 9.23 -49.48 76.99
C LYS A 2 9.08 -48.12 76.41
N ARG A 3 9.00 -47.12 77.27
CA ARG A 3 8.99 -45.70 76.97
C ARG A 3 10.40 -45.25 76.62
N LEU A 4 10.55 -44.37 75.64
CA LEU A 4 11.76 -43.58 75.37
C LEU A 4 11.46 -42.09 75.49
N PRO A 5 12.39 -41.28 75.99
CA PRO A 5 12.09 -39.93 76.43
C PRO A 5 12.25 -38.88 75.35
N PHE A 6 11.48 -37.77 75.42
CA PHE A 6 11.59 -36.58 74.62
C PHE A 6 12.84 -35.76 75.03
N HIS A 7 13.59 -35.36 73.98
CA HIS A 7 14.61 -34.34 74.13
C HIS A 7 14.13 -33.09 73.44
N PHE A 8 13.97 -32.02 74.21
CA PHE A 8 13.79 -30.65 73.67
C PHE A 8 15.15 -30.09 73.27
N SER A 9 15.30 -29.69 72.00
CA SER A 9 16.44 -28.90 71.51
C SER A 9 15.95 -27.49 71.18
N THR A 10 16.47 -26.55 71.93
CA THR A 10 16.28 -25.11 71.76
C THR A 10 17.12 -24.65 70.58
N TYR A 11 16.46 -24.20 69.49
CA TYR A 11 17.15 -23.48 68.40
C TYR A 11 17.03 -21.96 68.61
N ALA A 12 18.20 -21.34 68.78
CA ALA A 12 18.34 -19.89 68.80
C ALA A 12 18.24 -19.35 67.36
N TYR A 13 17.28 -18.47 67.10
CA TYR A 13 17.17 -17.77 65.81
C TYR A 13 18.13 -16.59 65.79
N TRP A 14 19.13 -16.65 64.86
CA TRP A 14 19.92 -15.48 64.46
C TRP A 14 19.13 -14.72 63.41
N LEU A 15 18.68 -13.49 63.68
CA LEU A 15 18.17 -12.52 62.75
C LEU A 15 19.33 -11.93 61.94
N ILE A 16 19.52 -12.40 60.71
CA ILE A 16 20.41 -11.77 59.73
C ILE A 16 19.56 -10.71 58.99
N GLY A 17 19.77 -9.46 59.34
CA GLY A 17 19.18 -8.34 58.60
C GLY A 17 19.81 -8.19 57.21
N HIS A 18 19.08 -8.59 56.17
CA HIS A 18 19.46 -8.27 54.80
C HIS A 18 19.16 -6.81 54.49
N LEU A 19 20.23 -6.00 54.48
CA LEU A 19 20.20 -4.63 53.95
C LEU A 19 20.16 -4.73 52.41
N SER A 20 18.98 -4.63 51.83
CA SER A 20 18.81 -4.59 50.34
C SER A 20 19.23 -3.21 49.87
N LEU A 21 20.44 -3.10 49.34
CA LEU A 21 20.83 -1.92 48.54
C LEU A 21 20.00 -1.91 47.25
N LEU A 22 19.03 -1.03 47.20
CA LEU A 22 18.34 -0.69 45.94
C LEU A 22 19.32 0.09 45.05
N ILE A 23 20.06 -0.62 44.22
CA ILE A 23 20.79 -0.02 43.10
C ILE A 23 19.74 0.42 42.08
N SER A 24 19.36 1.69 42.13
CA SER A 24 18.58 2.30 41.03
C SER A 24 19.51 2.42 39.82
N TRP A 25 19.34 1.55 38.88
CA TRP A 25 19.92 1.72 37.54
C TRP A 25 19.25 2.92 36.92
N PRO A 26 19.99 3.89 36.35
CA PRO A 26 19.36 4.92 35.57
C PRO A 26 18.63 4.22 34.41
N VAL A 27 17.31 4.40 34.34
CA VAL A 27 16.55 4.09 33.16
C VAL A 27 17.10 5.04 32.09
N ALA A 28 17.92 4.51 31.19
CA ALA A 28 18.31 5.23 30.01
C ALA A 28 17.00 5.57 29.27
N THR A 29 16.59 6.82 29.37
CA THR A 29 15.56 7.34 28.48
C THR A 29 16.15 7.23 27.09
N SER A 30 15.72 6.24 26.33
CA SER A 30 15.94 6.19 24.89
C SER A 30 15.46 7.55 24.38
N SER A 31 16.38 8.41 23.99
CA SER A 31 16.04 9.63 23.24
C SER A 31 15.33 9.14 21.99
N GLY A 32 14.01 9.31 21.97
CA GLY A 32 13.20 8.95 20.82
C GLY A 32 13.83 9.61 19.59
N GLN A 33 14.08 8.83 18.56
CA GLN A 33 14.68 9.31 17.32
C GLN A 33 13.81 10.44 16.76
N ASP A 34 14.42 11.59 16.47
CA ASP A 34 13.71 12.75 15.92
C ASP A 34 13.55 12.60 14.40
N PHE A 35 12.33 12.42 13.96
CA PHE A 35 11.93 12.38 12.56
C PHE A 35 11.15 13.63 12.13
N SER A 36 11.28 14.74 12.85
CA SER A 36 10.55 15.99 12.57
C SER A 36 10.78 16.54 11.15
N ASN A 37 11.92 16.22 10.54
CA ASN A 37 12.24 16.62 9.17
C ASN A 37 11.61 15.72 8.11
N VAL A 38 11.11 14.53 8.47
CA VAL A 38 10.46 13.62 7.52
C VAL A 38 9.07 14.17 7.16
N PRO A 39 8.73 14.31 5.87
CA PRO A 39 7.43 14.82 5.48
C PRO A 39 6.28 13.93 5.96
N GLY A 40 5.29 14.53 6.60
CA GLY A 40 4.11 13.83 7.14
C GLY A 40 4.32 13.30 8.55
N VAL A 41 3.53 12.29 8.94
CA VAL A 41 3.65 11.60 10.22
C VAL A 41 4.25 10.21 9.96
N VAL A 42 5.35 9.91 10.63
CA VAL A 42 5.99 8.58 10.49
C VAL A 42 5.10 7.54 11.15
N ILE A 43 4.76 6.49 10.39
CA ILE A 43 4.03 5.30 10.84
C ILE A 43 5.01 4.22 11.23
N ASP A 44 6.00 3.94 10.36
CA ASP A 44 7.05 2.95 10.58
C ASP A 44 8.36 3.39 9.96
N HIS A 45 9.47 2.85 10.48
CA HIS A 45 10.83 3.15 10.03
C HIS A 45 11.69 1.89 10.01
N LEU A 46 12.34 1.65 8.88
CA LEU A 46 13.31 0.58 8.68
C LEU A 46 14.66 1.19 8.31
N PRO A 47 15.63 1.25 9.26
CA PRO A 47 16.95 1.83 9.00
C PRO A 47 17.67 1.12 7.85
N LYS A 48 18.38 1.85 7.02
CA LYS A 48 19.17 1.32 5.88
C LYS A 48 20.09 0.15 6.27
N ALA A 49 20.67 0.21 7.48
CA ALA A 49 21.55 -0.84 8.00
C ALA A 49 20.85 -2.21 8.15
N THR A 50 19.53 -2.26 8.18
CA THR A 50 18.76 -3.52 8.21
C THR A 50 18.71 -4.22 6.86
N HIS A 51 19.03 -3.55 5.76
CA HIS A 51 18.84 -4.03 4.38
C HIS A 51 17.40 -4.48 4.08
N ASN A 52 16.45 -3.99 4.85
CA ASN A 52 15.01 -4.15 4.66
C ASN A 52 14.37 -2.83 4.32
N PHE A 53 13.29 -2.88 3.53
CA PHE A 53 12.65 -1.71 2.99
C PHE A 53 11.14 -1.81 3.14
N ILE A 54 10.50 -0.66 3.29
CA ILE A 54 9.04 -0.54 3.29
C ILE A 54 8.49 -0.99 1.94
N GLY A 55 7.56 -1.94 1.96
CA GLY A 55 6.93 -2.51 0.78
C GLY A 55 5.67 -1.76 0.34
N SER A 56 4.59 -2.48 0.09
CA SER A 56 3.33 -1.96 -0.44
C SER A 56 2.47 -1.33 0.65
N PRO A 57 2.39 0.00 0.78
CA PRO A 57 1.53 0.62 1.77
C PRO A 57 0.05 0.44 1.41
N SER A 58 -0.78 0.27 2.43
CA SER A 58 -2.23 0.35 2.31
C SER A 58 -2.84 1.08 3.50
N ILE A 59 -4.00 1.71 3.31
CA ILE A 59 -4.71 2.44 4.35
C ILE A 59 -6.22 2.28 4.21
N VAL A 60 -6.92 2.14 5.33
CA VAL A 60 -8.37 2.10 5.39
C VAL A 60 -8.89 2.88 6.59
N ILE A 61 -10.11 3.42 6.47
CA ILE A 61 -10.83 4.07 7.55
C ILE A 61 -11.90 3.11 8.05
N LEU A 62 -11.87 2.80 9.34
CA LEU A 62 -12.84 1.93 9.98
C LEU A 62 -14.17 2.66 10.22
N PRO A 63 -15.30 1.94 10.41
CA PRO A 63 -16.60 2.55 10.74
C PRO A 63 -16.59 3.41 12.01
N ASN A 64 -15.74 3.08 12.99
CA ASN A 64 -15.55 3.87 14.21
C ASN A 64 -14.70 5.13 14.00
N GLY A 65 -14.15 5.32 12.78
CA GLY A 65 -13.34 6.46 12.41
C GLY A 65 -11.84 6.33 12.69
N ASN A 66 -11.36 5.19 13.22
CA ASN A 66 -9.93 4.90 13.34
C ASN A 66 -9.35 4.62 11.95
N TYR A 67 -8.04 4.83 11.80
CA TYR A 67 -7.33 4.49 10.59
C TYR A 67 -6.48 3.25 10.83
N ILE A 68 -6.50 2.33 9.87
CA ILE A 68 -5.58 1.20 9.82
C ILE A 68 -4.67 1.37 8.63
N ALA A 69 -3.38 1.23 8.83
CA ALA A 69 -2.37 1.21 7.76
C ALA A 69 -1.59 -0.09 7.82
N SER A 70 -1.06 -0.52 6.68
CA SER A 70 -0.19 -1.69 6.60
C SER A 70 0.89 -1.49 5.55
N HIS A 71 1.96 -2.25 5.67
CA HIS A 71 2.95 -2.45 4.62
C HIS A 71 3.61 -3.82 4.79
N ASP A 72 4.08 -4.41 3.71
CA ASP A 72 4.97 -5.55 3.73
C ASP A 72 6.44 -5.09 3.75
N ILE A 73 7.32 -5.99 4.15
CA ILE A 73 8.77 -5.75 4.18
C ILE A 73 9.40 -6.51 3.01
N PHE A 74 10.25 -5.84 2.24
CA PHE A 74 11.08 -6.48 1.21
C PHE A 74 12.56 -6.13 1.43
N GLY A 75 13.46 -6.87 0.77
CA GLY A 75 14.90 -6.66 0.91
C GLY A 75 15.63 -7.96 1.16
N LYS A 76 16.92 -7.85 1.49
CA LYS A 76 17.81 -8.99 1.77
C LYS A 76 18.24 -9.05 3.22
N GLY A 77 17.65 -8.23 4.07
CA GLY A 77 17.95 -8.19 5.50
C GLY A 77 17.43 -9.43 6.24
N PRO A 78 17.90 -9.65 7.47
CA PRO A 78 17.55 -10.83 8.26
C PRO A 78 16.12 -10.78 8.83
N THR A 79 15.44 -9.63 8.80
CA THR A 79 14.08 -9.52 9.33
C THR A 79 13.14 -10.34 8.46
N PRO A 80 12.29 -11.19 9.05
CA PRO A 80 11.26 -11.90 8.32
C PRO A 80 10.41 -10.95 7.48
N GLN A 81 10.03 -11.41 6.29
CA GLN A 81 9.25 -10.62 5.35
C GLN A 81 7.77 -10.70 5.73
N HIS A 82 7.40 -9.94 6.76
CA HIS A 82 6.06 -9.86 7.32
C HIS A 82 5.31 -8.62 6.80
N THR A 83 3.99 -8.67 6.91
CA THR A 83 3.15 -7.49 6.79
C THR A 83 2.90 -6.92 8.19
N HIS A 84 3.29 -5.67 8.40
CA HIS A 84 3.01 -4.93 9.62
C HIS A 84 1.68 -4.19 9.49
N VAL A 85 0.91 -4.15 10.58
CA VAL A 85 -0.38 -3.45 10.68
C VAL A 85 -0.32 -2.44 11.82
N PHE A 86 -0.78 -1.23 11.52
CA PHE A 86 -0.75 -0.09 12.44
C PHE A 86 -2.14 0.52 12.58
N GLU A 87 -2.44 1.04 13.76
CA GLU A 87 -3.66 1.78 14.05
C GLU A 87 -3.37 3.22 14.46
N SER A 88 -4.24 4.13 14.06
CA SER A 88 -4.34 5.48 14.60
C SER A 88 -5.77 5.75 15.06
N THR A 89 -5.93 6.05 16.35
CA THR A 89 -7.20 6.41 16.99
C THR A 89 -7.45 7.92 17.02
N ASN A 90 -6.50 8.73 16.52
CA ASN A 90 -6.50 10.19 16.62
C ASN A 90 -6.32 10.88 15.25
N LYS A 91 -6.88 10.28 14.19
CA LYS A 91 -6.91 10.82 12.83
C LYS A 91 -5.53 11.00 12.19
N GLY A 92 -4.62 10.06 12.47
CA GLY A 92 -3.29 10.01 11.87
C GLY A 92 -2.23 10.86 12.57
N LYS A 93 -2.53 11.44 13.76
CA LYS A 93 -1.54 12.22 14.51
C LYS A 93 -0.47 11.35 15.16
N SER A 94 -0.80 10.12 15.53
CA SER A 94 0.13 9.10 15.99
C SER A 94 -0.37 7.71 15.60
N TRP A 95 0.57 6.75 15.57
CA TRP A 95 0.33 5.40 15.10
C TRP A 95 0.96 4.39 16.05
N GLN A 96 0.30 3.24 16.19
CA GLN A 96 0.79 2.11 16.97
C GLN A 96 0.76 0.85 16.12
N LYS A 97 1.84 0.05 16.12
CA LYS A 97 1.82 -1.30 15.54
C LYS A 97 0.92 -2.20 16.37
N ILE A 98 -0.08 -2.80 15.74
CA ILE A 98 -1.10 -3.64 16.40
C ILE A 98 -1.03 -5.10 15.97
N ALA A 99 -0.45 -5.41 14.81
CA ALA A 99 -0.26 -6.80 14.37
C ALA A 99 0.94 -6.93 13.43
N GLU A 100 1.39 -8.17 13.30
CA GLU A 100 2.42 -8.61 12.37
C GLU A 100 1.96 -9.95 11.78
N LEU A 101 1.89 -10.03 10.44
CA LEU A 101 1.39 -11.18 9.72
C LEU A 101 2.47 -11.77 8.84
N ASP A 102 2.75 -13.03 9.04
CA ASP A 102 3.54 -13.83 8.12
C ASP A 102 2.74 -14.18 6.85
N SER A 103 3.44 -14.66 5.84
CA SER A 103 2.83 -15.20 4.62
C SER A 103 1.79 -14.27 3.99
N LEU A 104 2.11 -12.96 3.95
CA LEU A 104 1.25 -11.95 3.31
C LEU A 104 2.11 -10.84 2.68
N TRP A 105 1.98 -10.67 1.35
CA TRP A 105 2.72 -9.71 0.55
C TRP A 105 1.82 -8.90 -0.36
N TRP A 106 2.24 -7.65 -0.69
CA TRP A 106 1.57 -6.77 -1.64
C TRP A 106 0.08 -6.55 -1.33
N ALA A 107 -0.28 -6.70 -0.06
CA ALA A 107 -1.67 -6.76 0.34
C ALA A 107 -2.34 -5.37 0.35
N THR A 108 -3.63 -5.37 0.08
CA THR A 108 -4.50 -4.19 0.18
C THR A 108 -5.49 -4.37 1.30
N LEU A 109 -5.57 -3.38 2.19
CA LEU A 109 -6.61 -3.25 3.20
C LEU A 109 -7.95 -2.86 2.58
N PHE A 110 -9.03 -3.49 3.02
CA PHE A 110 -10.39 -3.02 2.74
C PHE A 110 -11.35 -3.44 3.86
N VAL A 111 -12.48 -2.77 3.93
CA VAL A 111 -13.56 -3.11 4.87
C VAL A 111 -14.73 -3.69 4.09
N ASN A 112 -15.27 -4.81 4.55
CA ASN A 112 -16.51 -5.38 4.07
C ASN A 112 -17.35 -5.85 5.24
N LYS A 113 -18.61 -5.38 5.36
CA LYS A 113 -19.55 -5.73 6.44
C LYS A 113 -18.97 -5.62 7.86
N GLY A 114 -18.20 -4.58 8.10
CA GLY A 114 -17.59 -4.30 9.41
C GLY A 114 -16.32 -5.07 9.73
N ALA A 115 -15.97 -6.10 8.97
CA ALA A 115 -14.68 -6.78 9.08
C ALA A 115 -13.61 -6.09 8.23
N VAL A 116 -12.38 -6.17 8.69
CA VAL A 116 -11.18 -5.69 7.96
C VAL A 116 -10.56 -6.88 7.23
N TYR A 117 -10.14 -6.66 6.01
CA TYR A 117 -9.48 -7.67 5.19
C TYR A 117 -8.16 -7.15 4.64
N LEU A 118 -7.22 -8.07 4.44
CA LEU A 118 -6.00 -7.89 3.66
C LEU A 118 -5.98 -8.92 2.53
N LEU A 119 -5.97 -8.46 1.29
CA LEU A 119 -5.92 -9.30 0.09
C LEU A 119 -4.62 -9.06 -0.67
N GLY A 120 -3.78 -10.08 -0.75
CA GLY A 120 -2.46 -10.05 -1.37
C GLY A 120 -1.99 -11.42 -1.84
N THR A 121 -0.72 -11.74 -1.61
CA THR A 121 -0.12 -13.05 -1.91
C THR A 121 0.61 -13.60 -0.70
N THR A 122 0.80 -14.92 -0.63
CA THR A 122 1.47 -15.58 0.51
C THR A 122 2.97 -15.28 0.62
N LYS A 123 3.59 -14.93 -0.48
CA LYS A 123 5.01 -14.56 -0.64
C LYS A 123 5.18 -13.87 -1.99
N GLU A 124 6.36 -13.37 -2.29
CA GLU A 124 6.69 -12.90 -3.64
C GLU A 124 6.38 -14.00 -4.68
N TYR A 125 5.48 -13.69 -5.61
CA TYR A 125 4.93 -14.66 -6.57
C TYR A 125 4.33 -15.94 -5.95
N GLY A 126 3.77 -15.81 -4.74
CA GLY A 126 3.07 -16.91 -4.07
C GLY A 126 1.64 -17.10 -4.55
N ARG A 127 0.85 -17.81 -3.73
CA ARG A 127 -0.59 -17.99 -3.93
C ARG A 127 -1.36 -16.73 -3.53
N ILE A 128 -2.53 -16.51 -4.09
CA ILE A 128 -3.42 -15.43 -3.61
C ILE A 128 -3.84 -15.77 -2.17
N SER A 129 -3.73 -14.79 -1.28
CA SER A 129 -4.08 -14.93 0.13
C SER A 129 -4.96 -13.76 0.58
N ILE A 130 -6.02 -14.10 1.32
CA ILE A 130 -6.87 -13.14 2.01
C ILE A 130 -6.88 -13.46 3.50
N ARG A 131 -6.76 -12.43 4.33
CA ARG A 131 -6.85 -12.53 5.80
C ARG A 131 -8.00 -11.65 6.28
N ARG A 132 -8.72 -12.09 7.31
CA ARG A 132 -9.85 -11.36 7.91
C ARG A 132 -9.58 -11.06 9.38
N SER A 133 -9.91 -9.85 9.79
CA SER A 133 -9.95 -9.40 11.19
C SER A 133 -11.36 -8.96 11.55
N MET A 134 -11.86 -9.43 12.69
CA MET A 134 -13.17 -9.06 13.24
C MET A 134 -13.09 -7.99 14.35
N ASP A 135 -11.88 -7.62 14.76
CA ASP A 135 -11.58 -6.74 15.88
C ASP A 135 -10.77 -5.48 15.48
N GLY A 136 -10.96 -5.04 14.25
CA GLY A 136 -10.35 -3.80 13.77
C GLY A 136 -8.86 -3.92 13.39
N GLY A 137 -8.34 -5.12 13.16
CA GLY A 137 -6.95 -5.34 12.73
C GLY A 137 -6.02 -5.88 13.81
N HIS A 138 -6.52 -6.15 15.02
CA HIS A 138 -5.69 -6.64 16.14
C HIS A 138 -5.42 -8.14 16.06
N SER A 139 -6.40 -8.94 15.62
CA SER A 139 -6.21 -10.37 15.34
C SER A 139 -6.73 -10.73 13.94
N TRP A 140 -6.16 -11.80 13.36
CA TRP A 140 -6.40 -12.17 11.96
C TRP A 140 -6.58 -13.67 11.81
N SER A 141 -7.42 -14.07 10.84
CA SER A 141 -7.58 -15.47 10.44
C SER A 141 -6.24 -16.11 10.05
N GLN A 142 -6.13 -17.42 10.13
CA GLN A 142 -4.93 -18.14 9.70
C GLN A 142 -4.77 -18.08 8.16
N VAL A 143 -3.54 -18.24 7.66
CA VAL A 143 -3.25 -18.16 6.22
C VAL A 143 -3.99 -19.24 5.42
N GLU A 144 -4.13 -20.42 5.99
CA GLU A 144 -4.76 -21.59 5.36
C GLU A 144 -6.25 -21.41 5.12
N GLU A 145 -6.90 -20.57 5.91
CA GLU A 145 -8.33 -20.28 5.80
C GLU A 145 -8.68 -19.45 4.56
N GLY A 146 -7.72 -18.68 4.02
CA GLY A 146 -7.96 -17.70 2.97
C GLY A 146 -7.05 -17.85 1.75
N ILE A 147 -6.70 -19.08 1.34
CA ILE A 147 -5.95 -19.32 0.11
C ILE A 147 -6.88 -19.40 -1.08
N LEU A 148 -6.75 -18.45 -2.00
CA LEU A 148 -7.53 -18.35 -3.21
C LEU A 148 -6.72 -18.82 -4.43
N GLY A 149 -7.31 -19.63 -5.27
CA GLY A 149 -6.63 -20.14 -6.48
C GLY A 149 -5.61 -21.25 -6.21
N THR A 150 -5.04 -21.80 -7.28
CA THR A 150 -4.12 -22.94 -7.25
C THR A 150 -2.74 -22.55 -7.79
N GLY A 151 -1.71 -23.10 -7.16
CA GLY A 151 -0.30 -22.89 -7.56
C GLY A 151 0.22 -21.48 -7.24
N ASP A 152 1.50 -21.28 -7.50
CA ASP A 152 2.22 -20.03 -7.30
C ASP A 152 2.27 -19.15 -8.57
N GLY A 153 2.97 -18.03 -8.50
CA GLY A 153 3.21 -17.11 -9.60
C GLY A 153 2.32 -15.86 -9.57
N TYR A 154 1.50 -15.68 -8.54
CA TYR A 154 0.63 -14.49 -8.44
C TYR A 154 1.38 -13.27 -7.97
N HIS A 155 0.97 -12.14 -8.52
CA HIS A 155 1.46 -10.80 -8.19
C HIS A 155 0.28 -9.84 -8.05
N CYS A 156 0.45 -8.85 -7.22
CA CYS A 156 -0.41 -7.67 -7.15
C CYS A 156 0.37 -6.50 -6.53
N ALA A 157 -0.26 -5.35 -6.47
CA ALA A 157 0.18 -4.25 -5.62
C ALA A 157 -0.97 -3.87 -4.67
N SER A 158 -0.72 -2.94 -3.76
CA SER A 158 -1.75 -2.32 -2.93
C SER A 158 -2.64 -1.37 -3.78
N VAL A 159 -3.20 -1.90 -4.88
CA VAL A 159 -4.24 -1.24 -5.67
C VAL A 159 -5.59 -1.41 -4.99
N PRO A 160 -6.54 -0.47 -5.13
CA PRO A 160 -7.79 -0.51 -4.40
C PRO A 160 -8.58 -1.81 -4.61
N VAL A 161 -9.07 -2.38 -3.51
CA VAL A 161 -10.23 -3.28 -3.57
C VAL A 161 -11.46 -2.39 -3.64
N GLN A 162 -12.24 -2.52 -4.70
CA GLN A 162 -13.43 -1.72 -4.95
C GLN A 162 -14.70 -2.52 -4.68
N VAL A 163 -15.76 -1.82 -4.25
CA VAL A 163 -17.08 -2.45 -4.02
C VAL A 163 -18.11 -1.75 -4.88
N PHE A 164 -18.65 -2.47 -5.85
CA PHE A 164 -19.76 -2.01 -6.70
C PHE A 164 -20.49 -3.21 -7.31
N LYS A 165 -21.73 -2.99 -7.78
CA LYS A 165 -22.60 -4.06 -8.33
C LYS A 165 -22.72 -5.29 -7.42
N GLY A 166 -22.75 -5.09 -6.10
CA GLY A 166 -22.89 -6.18 -5.11
C GLY A 166 -21.66 -7.11 -5.04
N ARG A 167 -20.50 -6.70 -5.55
CA ARG A 167 -19.26 -7.49 -5.52
C ARG A 167 -18.08 -6.66 -5.05
N VAL A 168 -17.10 -7.34 -4.45
CA VAL A 168 -15.74 -6.84 -4.25
C VAL A 168 -14.90 -7.18 -5.49
N TRP A 169 -13.96 -6.27 -5.87
CA TRP A 169 -13.17 -6.36 -7.09
C TRP A 169 -11.73 -5.98 -6.84
N LYS A 170 -10.78 -6.74 -7.40
CA LYS A 170 -9.35 -6.40 -7.38
C LYS A 170 -8.66 -6.86 -8.66
N GLY A 171 -7.82 -5.99 -9.22
CA GLY A 171 -6.88 -6.35 -10.28
C GLY A 171 -5.70 -7.15 -9.71
N MET A 172 -5.27 -8.18 -10.42
CA MET A 172 -4.13 -9.02 -10.10
C MET A 172 -3.40 -9.46 -11.37
N GLU A 173 -2.21 -9.98 -11.19
CA GLU A 173 -1.40 -10.54 -12.27
C GLU A 173 -0.88 -11.93 -11.91
N ARG A 174 -0.52 -12.69 -12.94
CA ARG A 174 0.25 -13.91 -12.78
C ARG A 174 1.49 -13.88 -13.66
N ASN A 175 2.63 -14.21 -13.08
CA ASN A 175 3.91 -14.32 -13.77
C ASN A 175 4.35 -15.78 -13.76
N VAL A 176 4.12 -16.50 -14.88
CA VAL A 176 4.46 -17.92 -15.00
C VAL A 176 4.98 -18.19 -16.41
N PRO A 177 6.15 -18.77 -16.56
CA PRO A 177 7.13 -19.04 -15.51
C PRO A 177 7.72 -17.74 -14.93
N VAL A 178 8.07 -17.75 -13.65
CA VAL A 178 8.74 -16.61 -12.98
C VAL A 178 10.21 -16.57 -13.42
N THR A 179 10.45 -16.23 -14.67
CA THR A 179 11.79 -16.19 -15.27
C THR A 179 12.33 -14.77 -15.46
N SER A 180 11.43 -13.81 -15.58
CA SER A 180 11.79 -12.42 -15.72
C SER A 180 10.65 -11.51 -15.23
N TRP A 181 11.02 -10.35 -14.74
CA TRP A 181 10.06 -9.29 -14.46
C TRP A 181 9.40 -8.83 -15.78
N GLY A 182 8.09 -8.62 -15.75
CA GLY A 182 7.33 -8.12 -16.90
C GLY A 182 6.54 -9.17 -17.69
N ASN A 183 6.60 -10.47 -17.37
CA ASN A 183 5.75 -11.48 -17.99
C ASN A 183 4.35 -11.58 -17.32
N PHE A 184 3.81 -10.44 -16.92
CA PHE A 184 2.57 -10.38 -16.18
C PHE A 184 1.36 -10.65 -17.08
N GLN A 185 0.57 -11.64 -16.68
CA GLN A 185 -0.73 -11.96 -17.26
C GLN A 185 -1.79 -11.32 -16.37
N SER A 186 -2.43 -10.24 -16.83
CA SER A 186 -3.43 -9.52 -16.06
C SER A 186 -4.75 -10.27 -15.98
N PHE A 187 -5.40 -10.22 -14.82
CA PHE A 187 -6.75 -10.74 -14.59
C PHE A 187 -7.42 -9.99 -13.44
N VAL A 188 -8.70 -10.26 -13.21
CA VAL A 188 -9.48 -9.65 -12.14
C VAL A 188 -10.06 -10.76 -11.27
N VAL A 189 -9.98 -10.57 -9.95
CA VAL A 189 -10.68 -11.40 -8.98
C VAL A 189 -11.89 -10.63 -8.43
N SER A 190 -13.01 -11.33 -8.21
CA SER A 190 -14.20 -10.72 -7.62
C SER A 190 -15.01 -11.75 -6.83
N ALA A 191 -15.73 -11.30 -5.79
CA ALA A 191 -16.64 -12.13 -5.02
C ALA A 191 -17.89 -11.34 -4.64
N PRO A 192 -19.07 -11.98 -4.45
CA PRO A 192 -20.23 -11.29 -3.88
C PRO A 192 -19.90 -10.69 -2.49
N VAL A 193 -20.36 -9.47 -2.21
CA VAL A 193 -20.11 -8.82 -0.91
C VAL A 193 -20.72 -9.58 0.27
N ASP A 194 -21.72 -10.44 0.00
CA ASP A 194 -22.42 -11.21 1.01
C ASP A 194 -21.84 -12.61 1.25
N ALA A 195 -20.93 -13.05 0.39
CA ALA A 195 -20.28 -14.34 0.52
C ALA A 195 -19.20 -14.34 1.63
N ASP A 196 -18.83 -15.52 2.09
CA ASP A 196 -17.64 -15.67 2.91
C ASP A 196 -16.39 -15.46 2.02
N LEU A 197 -15.68 -14.36 2.23
CA LEU A 197 -14.52 -14.00 1.43
C LEU A 197 -13.29 -14.87 1.73
N LEU A 198 -13.29 -15.66 2.81
CA LEU A 198 -12.25 -16.66 3.08
C LEU A 198 -12.47 -17.94 2.26
N ASP A 199 -13.72 -18.25 1.88
CA ASP A 199 -14.00 -19.42 1.04
C ASP A 199 -13.54 -19.18 -0.41
N PRO A 200 -12.58 -19.95 -0.95
CA PRO A 200 -12.12 -19.81 -2.34
C PRO A 200 -13.25 -20.02 -3.37
N LYS A 201 -14.30 -20.75 -3.04
CA LYS A 201 -15.46 -20.96 -3.93
C LYS A 201 -16.30 -19.69 -4.13
N SER A 202 -16.19 -18.72 -3.24
CA SER A 202 -16.85 -17.42 -3.36
C SER A 202 -16.26 -16.55 -4.48
N TRP A 203 -15.04 -16.85 -4.92
CA TRP A 203 -14.29 -16.01 -5.83
C TRP A 203 -14.40 -16.46 -7.28
N THR A 204 -14.61 -15.48 -8.14
CA THR A 204 -14.53 -15.61 -9.59
C THR A 204 -13.24 -14.94 -10.06
N LEU A 205 -12.51 -15.64 -10.94
CA LEU A 205 -11.30 -15.14 -11.58
C LEU A 205 -11.57 -15.05 -13.08
N THR A 206 -11.31 -13.89 -13.70
CA THR A 206 -11.39 -13.80 -15.16
C THR A 206 -10.28 -14.64 -15.82
N PRO A 207 -10.43 -15.02 -17.11
CA PRO A 207 -9.29 -15.45 -17.91
C PRO A 207 -8.17 -14.43 -17.87
N ARG A 208 -6.92 -14.90 -17.94
CA ARG A 208 -5.73 -14.08 -17.91
C ARG A 208 -5.43 -13.52 -19.29
N LEU A 209 -5.19 -12.22 -19.38
CA LEU A 209 -4.76 -11.55 -20.58
C LEU A 209 -3.24 -11.37 -20.59
N ILE A 210 -2.60 -11.84 -21.67
CA ILE A 210 -1.16 -11.69 -21.89
C ILE A 210 -0.94 -10.41 -22.68
N TYR A 211 0.04 -9.61 -22.28
CA TYR A 211 0.42 -8.40 -23.02
C TYR A 211 0.93 -8.76 -24.42
N ASN A 212 0.23 -8.29 -25.46
CA ASN A 212 0.64 -8.52 -26.84
C ASN A 212 1.72 -7.52 -27.26
N LYS A 213 2.99 -7.91 -27.10
CA LYS A 213 4.18 -7.07 -27.42
C LYS A 213 4.27 -6.68 -28.90
N THR A 214 3.58 -7.39 -29.79
CA THR A 214 3.59 -7.10 -31.23
C THR A 214 2.51 -6.09 -31.60
N ALA A 215 1.30 -6.30 -31.12
CA ALA A 215 0.13 -5.49 -31.48
C ALA A 215 -0.02 -4.25 -30.60
N TRP A 216 0.40 -4.32 -29.32
CA TRP A 216 0.21 -3.25 -28.36
C TRP A 216 1.49 -2.46 -28.14
N LYS A 217 1.49 -1.25 -28.60
CA LYS A 217 2.54 -0.28 -28.40
C LYS A 217 1.95 1.00 -27.80
N PRO A 218 2.63 1.65 -26.90
CA PRO A 218 3.99 1.46 -26.43
C PRO A 218 4.07 0.47 -25.27
N GLY A 219 5.28 0.03 -24.91
CA GLY A 219 5.58 -0.78 -23.75
C GLY A 219 5.79 -2.26 -24.03
N ASN A 220 6.05 -3.02 -23.00
CA ASN A 220 6.35 -4.45 -23.11
C ASN A 220 5.69 -5.32 -22.03
N ALA A 221 5.00 -4.70 -21.09
CA ALA A 221 4.27 -5.37 -20.01
C ALA A 221 3.25 -4.43 -19.38
N TRP A 222 2.30 -5.01 -18.67
CA TRP A 222 1.35 -4.31 -17.81
C TRP A 222 1.26 -4.95 -16.44
N LEU A 223 0.84 -4.20 -15.42
CA LEU A 223 0.70 -4.67 -14.06
C LEU A 223 -0.11 -3.67 -13.22
N GLU A 224 -0.39 -4.07 -11.96
CA GLU A 224 -0.96 -3.20 -10.92
C GLU A 224 -2.33 -2.63 -11.32
N GLY A 225 -3.23 -3.53 -11.79
CA GLY A 225 -4.52 -3.17 -12.34
C GLY A 225 -5.49 -2.59 -11.31
N ASN A 226 -6.14 -1.49 -11.69
CA ASN A 226 -7.21 -0.83 -10.94
C ASN A 226 -8.57 -1.18 -11.56
N VAL A 227 -9.41 -1.91 -10.83
CA VAL A 227 -10.77 -2.21 -11.30
C VAL A 227 -11.67 -1.05 -10.94
N VAL A 228 -12.30 -0.44 -11.94
CA VAL A 228 -13.17 0.72 -11.78
C VAL A 228 -14.47 0.54 -12.56
N MET A 229 -15.53 1.18 -12.07
CA MET A 229 -16.81 1.24 -12.78
C MET A 229 -17.00 2.63 -13.38
N THR A 230 -17.36 2.70 -14.66
CA THR A 230 -17.70 3.96 -15.33
C THR A 230 -19.08 4.47 -14.91
N PRO A 231 -19.42 5.75 -15.15
CA PRO A 231 -20.77 6.27 -14.91
C PRO A 231 -21.86 5.53 -15.73
N LYS A 232 -21.48 4.89 -16.82
CA LYS A 232 -22.39 4.02 -17.63
C LYS A 232 -22.53 2.62 -17.06
N GLY A 233 -21.87 2.30 -15.95
CA GLY A 233 -21.91 0.99 -15.29
C GLY A 233 -20.99 -0.05 -15.95
N GLU A 234 -20.11 0.31 -16.86
CA GLU A 234 -19.11 -0.59 -17.42
C GLU A 234 -17.95 -0.79 -16.45
N ILE A 235 -17.43 -2.01 -16.38
CA ILE A 235 -16.30 -2.36 -15.53
C ILE A 235 -15.03 -2.41 -16.37
N TRP A 236 -14.02 -1.68 -15.96
CA TRP A 236 -12.72 -1.63 -16.60
C TRP A 236 -11.60 -1.96 -15.61
N ASN A 237 -10.59 -2.69 -16.07
CA ASN A 237 -9.32 -2.82 -15.37
C ASN A 237 -8.30 -1.91 -16.03
N ILE A 238 -7.77 -0.93 -15.27
CA ILE A 238 -6.80 0.08 -15.75
C ILE A 238 -5.44 -0.25 -15.15
N LEU A 239 -4.45 -0.49 -16.01
CA LEU A 239 -3.14 -1.02 -15.64
C LEU A 239 -2.03 -0.02 -15.95
N ARG A 240 -1.05 0.01 -15.07
CA ARG A 240 0.26 0.54 -15.38
C ARG A 240 0.86 -0.20 -16.57
N VAL A 241 1.43 0.54 -17.51
CA VAL A 241 2.23 -0.01 -18.61
C VAL A 241 3.71 0.18 -18.29
N ASN A 242 4.49 -0.88 -18.43
CA ASN A 242 5.93 -0.80 -18.33
C ASN A 242 6.48 -0.17 -19.60
N ASN A 243 6.63 1.14 -19.54
CA ASN A 243 7.15 1.95 -20.62
C ASN A 243 8.12 2.99 -20.04
N LEU A 244 9.29 3.08 -20.62
CA LEU A 244 10.37 3.92 -20.11
C LEU A 244 10.13 5.41 -20.38
N ASP A 245 9.39 5.75 -21.46
CA ASP A 245 9.40 7.11 -22.02
C ASP A 245 8.02 7.77 -22.10
N ASP A 246 6.93 7.08 -21.71
CA ASP A 246 5.59 7.60 -21.95
C ASP A 246 4.65 7.39 -20.75
N ASP A 247 3.79 8.37 -20.52
CA ASP A 247 2.78 8.39 -19.46
C ASP A 247 1.49 7.74 -19.97
N GLN A 248 1.55 6.44 -20.26
CA GLN A 248 0.40 5.67 -20.73
C GLN A 248 -0.02 4.58 -19.76
N ALA A 249 -1.34 4.41 -19.64
CA ALA A 249 -1.98 3.27 -18.99
C ALA A 249 -2.74 2.46 -20.05
N ALA A 250 -2.87 1.16 -19.83
CA ALA A 250 -3.73 0.29 -20.63
C ALA A 250 -5.03 0.03 -19.88
N MET A 251 -6.12 -0.21 -20.60
CA MET A 251 -7.38 -0.64 -19.99
C MET A 251 -8.12 -1.64 -20.85
N TYR A 252 -8.87 -2.54 -20.20
CA TYR A 252 -9.76 -3.50 -20.87
C TYR A 252 -11.05 -3.70 -20.06
N ARG A 253 -12.11 -4.12 -20.72
CA ARG A 253 -13.42 -4.38 -20.09
C ARG A 253 -13.45 -5.73 -19.39
N VAL A 254 -14.21 -5.76 -18.29
CA VAL A 254 -14.52 -6.95 -17.50
C VAL A 254 -16.03 -7.09 -17.45
N SER A 255 -16.55 -8.33 -17.53
CA SER A 255 -17.99 -8.60 -17.40
C SER A 255 -18.49 -8.34 -15.98
N ASP A 256 -19.77 -8.01 -15.84
CA ASP A 256 -20.42 -7.68 -14.56
C ASP A 256 -20.38 -8.85 -13.55
N ASN A 257 -20.31 -10.09 -14.02
CA ASN A 257 -20.18 -11.27 -13.18
C ASN A 257 -18.72 -11.66 -12.89
N GLY A 258 -17.73 -10.93 -13.42
CA GLY A 258 -16.31 -11.21 -13.23
C GLY A 258 -15.79 -12.45 -13.94
N GLN A 259 -16.51 -12.99 -14.93
CA GLN A 259 -16.13 -14.24 -15.62
C GLN A 259 -15.29 -14.00 -16.87
N THR A 260 -15.37 -12.81 -17.48
CA THR A 260 -14.65 -12.53 -18.72
C THR A 260 -13.82 -11.25 -18.63
N ALA A 261 -12.66 -11.27 -19.27
CA ALA A 261 -11.82 -10.14 -19.59
C ALA A 261 -11.74 -10.04 -21.13
N ASP A 262 -12.12 -8.90 -21.69
CA ASP A 262 -12.28 -8.74 -23.14
C ASP A 262 -11.03 -8.09 -23.75
N SER A 263 -10.20 -8.92 -24.38
CA SER A 263 -8.97 -8.47 -25.05
C SER A 263 -9.22 -7.58 -26.28
N THR A 264 -10.42 -7.65 -26.87
CA THR A 264 -10.76 -6.81 -28.04
C THR A 264 -11.03 -5.36 -27.67
N THR A 265 -11.28 -5.09 -26.38
CA THR A 265 -11.52 -3.76 -25.85
C THR A 265 -10.25 -3.07 -25.34
N VAL A 266 -9.09 -3.74 -25.45
CA VAL A 266 -7.82 -3.14 -24.97
C VAL A 266 -7.56 -1.83 -25.68
N LYS A 267 -7.40 -0.78 -24.89
CA LYS A 267 -6.99 0.53 -25.37
C LYS A 267 -5.97 1.17 -24.42
N PHE A 268 -5.26 2.16 -24.94
CA PHE A 268 -4.27 2.92 -24.20
C PHE A 268 -4.77 4.34 -24.01
N ILE A 269 -4.57 4.85 -22.80
CA ILE A 269 -4.94 6.21 -22.40
C ILE A 269 -3.70 6.94 -21.89
N ARG A 270 -3.68 8.26 -22.08
CA ARG A 270 -2.65 9.13 -21.48
C ARG A 270 -3.02 9.44 -20.04
N LEU A 271 -2.18 9.00 -19.11
CA LEU A 271 -2.34 9.26 -17.69
C LEU A 271 -0.99 9.72 -17.13
N PRO A 272 -0.85 10.99 -16.69
CA PRO A 272 0.42 11.51 -16.18
C PRO A 272 1.02 10.60 -15.12
N GLY A 273 2.27 10.14 -15.31
CA GLY A 273 2.99 9.28 -14.37
C GLY A 273 2.59 7.80 -14.37
N ALA A 274 1.79 7.33 -15.32
CA ALA A 274 1.26 5.95 -15.36
C ALA A 274 2.31 4.86 -15.64
N CYS A 275 3.55 5.21 -15.96
CA CYS A 275 4.64 4.25 -15.98
C CYS A 275 5.06 3.76 -14.58
N LYS A 276 4.40 4.27 -13.53
CA LYS A 276 4.54 3.87 -12.12
C LYS A 276 3.18 3.54 -11.52
N LYS A 277 3.15 2.93 -10.32
CA LYS A 277 1.91 2.53 -9.63
C LYS A 277 1.02 3.76 -9.34
N PHE A 278 -0.28 3.58 -9.53
CA PHE A 278 -1.32 4.54 -9.19
C PHE A 278 -2.54 3.83 -8.59
N ASN A 279 -3.39 4.59 -7.88
CA ASN A 279 -4.64 4.09 -7.28
C ASN A 279 -5.79 5.01 -7.68
N ILE A 280 -6.79 4.48 -8.36
CA ILE A 280 -7.95 5.24 -8.84
C ILE A 280 -9.14 5.00 -7.90
N ARG A 281 -9.79 6.10 -7.45
CA ARG A 281 -11.05 6.06 -6.70
C ARG A 281 -12.02 7.10 -7.24
N PHE A 282 -13.31 6.78 -7.18
CA PHE A 282 -14.39 7.65 -7.64
C PHE A 282 -14.95 8.49 -6.50
N ASP A 283 -15.08 9.81 -6.72
CA ASP A 283 -15.77 10.73 -5.81
C ASP A 283 -17.17 11.02 -6.34
N PRO A 284 -18.23 10.51 -5.70
CA PRO A 284 -19.60 10.72 -6.14
C PRO A 284 -20.06 12.18 -5.99
N LYS A 285 -19.40 13.00 -5.16
CA LYS A 285 -19.76 14.41 -4.97
C LYS A 285 -19.40 15.28 -6.17
N THR A 286 -18.27 14.99 -6.80
CA THR A 286 -17.80 15.73 -7.99
C THR A 286 -18.06 14.97 -9.29
N ASN A 287 -18.53 13.72 -9.19
CA ASN A 287 -18.68 12.80 -10.33
C ASN A 287 -17.37 12.65 -11.11
N ARG A 288 -16.24 12.52 -10.37
CA ARG A 288 -14.91 12.43 -10.95
C ARG A 288 -14.10 11.30 -10.30
N TYR A 289 -13.21 10.73 -11.07
CA TYR A 289 -12.16 9.84 -10.58
C TYR A 289 -10.97 10.66 -10.12
N TYR A 290 -10.35 10.25 -9.03
CA TYR A 290 -9.12 10.83 -8.52
C TYR A 290 -8.02 9.79 -8.46
N THR A 291 -6.78 10.24 -8.64
CA THR A 291 -5.58 9.40 -8.45
C THR A 291 -4.39 10.27 -8.04
N PHE A 292 -3.38 9.60 -7.52
CA PHE A 292 -2.06 10.18 -7.27
C PHE A 292 -1.03 9.40 -8.08
N THR A 293 -0.10 10.11 -8.70
CA THR A 293 0.95 9.50 -9.50
C THR A 293 2.30 10.16 -9.24
N ASN A 294 3.37 9.40 -9.42
CA ASN A 294 4.68 10.00 -9.56
C ASN A 294 4.82 10.56 -10.99
N TYR A 295 4.73 11.86 -11.13
CA TYR A 295 4.94 12.54 -12.41
C TYR A 295 6.37 13.08 -12.50
N ALA A 296 7.05 12.80 -13.59
CA ALA A 296 8.37 13.39 -13.86
C ALA A 296 8.18 14.85 -14.30
N LEU A 297 8.38 15.78 -13.36
CA LEU A 297 8.23 17.21 -13.62
C LEU A 297 9.18 17.70 -14.75
N PRO A 298 8.89 18.81 -15.44
CA PRO A 298 9.63 19.27 -16.63
C PRO A 298 11.14 19.31 -16.46
N GLN A 299 11.64 19.77 -15.31
CA GLN A 299 13.07 19.86 -15.02
C GLN A 299 13.76 18.49 -14.85
N TYR A 300 13.00 17.41 -14.67
CA TYR A 300 13.51 16.03 -14.54
C TYR A 300 13.25 15.19 -15.79
N ARG A 301 12.88 15.77 -16.92
CA ARG A 301 12.57 15.02 -18.15
C ARG A 301 13.77 14.25 -18.73
N ALA A 302 14.98 14.71 -18.46
CA ALA A 302 16.20 13.99 -18.84
C ALA A 302 16.50 12.77 -17.95
N TYR A 303 15.83 12.67 -16.79
CA TYR A 303 15.94 11.52 -15.91
C TYR A 303 15.04 10.38 -16.40
N ARG A 304 15.39 9.14 -16.07
CA ARG A 304 14.55 7.96 -16.40
C ARG A 304 13.19 8.08 -15.71
N ARG A 305 12.14 8.30 -16.48
CA ARG A 305 10.79 8.62 -15.97
C ARG A 305 10.24 7.54 -15.02
N GLU A 306 10.50 6.26 -15.31
CA GLU A 306 10.05 5.16 -14.47
C GLU A 306 10.74 5.13 -13.09
N ARG A 307 11.82 5.89 -12.93
CA ARG A 307 12.54 6.04 -11.65
C ARG A 307 12.28 7.36 -10.95
N ALA A 308 11.72 8.35 -11.61
CA ALA A 308 11.37 9.64 -10.99
C ALA A 308 10.24 9.46 -9.98
N ARG A 309 10.56 9.46 -8.69
CA ARG A 309 9.62 9.24 -7.58
C ARG A 309 9.58 10.37 -6.57
N ASN A 310 10.29 11.45 -6.85
CA ASN A 310 10.47 12.60 -5.98
C ASN A 310 9.29 13.59 -5.97
N ALA A 311 8.32 13.42 -6.87
CA ALA A 311 7.10 14.23 -6.93
C ALA A 311 5.85 13.34 -6.99
N GLN A 312 4.84 13.71 -6.19
CA GLN A 312 3.49 13.16 -6.27
C GLN A 312 2.53 14.26 -6.69
N VAL A 313 1.79 14.00 -7.76
CA VAL A 313 0.74 14.89 -8.25
C VAL A 313 -0.63 14.28 -8.05
N MET A 314 -1.60 15.10 -7.68
CA MET A 314 -3.00 14.73 -7.63
C MET A 314 -3.66 15.03 -8.97
N LEU A 315 -4.42 14.05 -9.48
CA LEU A 315 -5.14 14.15 -10.75
C LEU A 315 -6.62 13.84 -10.57
N SER A 316 -7.43 14.34 -11.49
CA SER A 316 -8.80 13.85 -11.65
C SER A 316 -9.21 13.70 -13.10
N SER A 317 -10.22 12.87 -13.34
CA SER A 317 -10.82 12.65 -14.66
C SER A 317 -12.35 12.50 -14.53
N PRO A 318 -13.14 13.04 -15.46
CA PRO A 318 -14.59 12.79 -15.50
C PRO A 318 -14.93 11.43 -16.12
N ASP A 319 -14.02 10.84 -16.91
CA ASP A 319 -14.30 9.75 -17.84
C ASP A 319 -13.22 8.64 -17.89
N LEU A 320 -12.18 8.72 -17.04
CA LEU A 320 -11.01 7.83 -17.00
C LEU A 320 -10.03 8.00 -18.17
N GLU A 321 -10.33 8.83 -19.15
CA GLU A 321 -9.50 9.04 -20.35
C GLU A 321 -8.85 10.42 -20.35
N ASN A 322 -9.59 11.45 -19.93
CA ASN A 322 -9.14 12.84 -19.91
C ASN A 322 -8.71 13.24 -18.48
N TRP A 323 -7.41 13.24 -18.23
CA TRP A 323 -6.84 13.52 -16.92
C TRP A 323 -6.32 14.93 -16.79
N THR A 324 -6.65 15.58 -15.67
CA THR A 324 -6.23 16.94 -15.30
C THR A 324 -5.38 16.88 -14.05
N ILE A 325 -4.23 17.55 -14.06
CA ILE A 325 -3.34 17.72 -12.90
C ILE A 325 -3.91 18.83 -12.01
N HIS A 326 -4.22 18.51 -10.75
CA HIS A 326 -4.66 19.48 -9.75
C HIS A 326 -3.48 20.19 -9.07
N GLY A 327 -2.36 19.49 -8.92
CA GLY A 327 -1.16 20.06 -8.31
C GLY A 327 -0.23 19.02 -7.68
N ILE A 328 0.89 19.54 -7.18
CA ILE A 328 1.90 18.75 -6.47
C ILE A 328 1.49 18.65 -5.00
N VAL A 329 1.43 17.43 -4.48
CA VAL A 329 1.09 17.16 -3.06
C VAL A 329 2.29 16.78 -2.20
N LEU A 330 3.32 16.19 -2.81
CA LEU A 330 4.59 15.85 -2.16
C LEU A 330 5.72 16.09 -3.16
N PHE A 331 6.80 16.70 -2.71
CA PHE A 331 7.96 16.97 -3.55
C PHE A 331 9.24 17.04 -2.73
N ASN A 332 10.32 16.54 -3.34
CA ASN A 332 11.70 16.80 -2.92
C ASN A 332 12.56 16.99 -4.17
N SER A 333 13.57 17.85 -4.09
CA SER A 333 14.45 18.14 -5.24
C SER A 333 15.47 17.02 -5.51
N ASP A 334 15.85 16.22 -4.51
CA ASP A 334 16.75 15.08 -4.68
C ASP A 334 15.98 13.88 -5.25
N ILE A 335 16.17 13.64 -6.55
CA ILE A 335 15.50 12.58 -7.30
C ILE A 335 16.12 11.20 -7.08
N ASP A 336 17.35 11.12 -6.58
CA ASP A 336 18.08 9.86 -6.42
C ASP A 336 17.87 9.22 -5.05
N LYS A 337 17.75 10.05 -3.99
CA LYS A 337 17.64 9.59 -2.62
C LYS A 337 16.24 9.71 -2.05
N HIS A 338 15.45 10.68 -2.51
CA HIS A 338 14.12 10.93 -1.98
C HIS A 338 13.02 10.45 -2.91
N GLY A 339 11.96 9.91 -2.32
CA GLY A 339 10.82 9.41 -3.07
C GLY A 339 9.57 9.26 -2.22
N PHE A 340 8.44 9.55 -2.83
CA PHE A 340 7.10 9.31 -2.29
C PHE A 340 6.37 8.42 -3.28
N GLN A 341 6.09 7.17 -2.92
CA GLN A 341 5.67 6.22 -3.93
C GLN A 341 4.69 5.18 -3.41
N TYR A 342 4.08 4.44 -4.32
CA TYR A 342 3.14 3.38 -4.03
C TYR A 342 1.98 3.84 -3.12
N LEU A 343 1.58 5.11 -3.19
CA LEU A 343 0.54 5.64 -2.33
C LEU A 343 -0.71 4.76 -2.35
N ASP A 344 -1.25 4.43 -1.17
CA ASP A 344 -2.67 4.09 -1.01
C ASP A 344 -3.35 5.22 -0.22
N TRP A 345 -4.64 5.45 -0.51
CA TRP A 345 -5.32 6.62 0.00
C TRP A 345 -6.83 6.41 0.10
N GLN A 346 -7.49 7.20 0.96
CA GLN A 346 -8.92 7.14 1.19
C GLN A 346 -9.52 8.55 1.25
N PHE A 347 -10.79 8.69 0.85
CA PHE A 347 -11.54 9.90 1.16
C PHE A 347 -11.91 9.94 2.65
N ASP A 348 -11.62 11.06 3.32
CA ASP A 348 -12.04 11.35 4.70
C ASP A 348 -12.86 12.66 4.71
N GLY A 349 -14.12 12.56 4.32
CA GLY A 349 -15.03 13.70 4.19
C GLY A 349 -14.63 14.67 3.06
N LYS A 350 -14.09 15.82 3.44
CA LYS A 350 -13.55 16.82 2.49
C LYS A 350 -12.05 16.64 2.22
N ASP A 351 -11.40 15.79 2.97
CA ASP A 351 -9.95 15.53 2.89
C ASP A 351 -9.67 14.19 2.21
N ILE A 352 -8.42 13.98 1.83
CA ILE A 352 -7.86 12.68 1.47
C ILE A 352 -6.77 12.34 2.48
N VAL A 353 -6.75 11.10 2.96
CA VAL A 353 -5.69 10.53 3.79
C VAL A 353 -4.88 9.53 2.98
N ILE A 354 -3.56 9.52 3.19
CA ILE A 354 -2.60 8.80 2.37
C ILE A 354 -1.62 8.05 3.26
N ALA A 355 -1.32 6.80 2.92
CA ALA A 355 -0.13 6.08 3.35
C ALA A 355 0.87 6.04 2.19
N SER A 356 2.11 6.47 2.45
CA SER A 356 3.17 6.56 1.43
C SER A 356 4.39 5.76 1.83
N ARG A 357 4.91 5.00 0.88
CA ARG A 357 6.25 4.46 0.93
C ARG A 357 7.22 5.60 0.62
N THR A 358 7.97 6.05 1.64
CA THR A 358 8.76 7.27 1.61
C THR A 358 10.24 6.99 1.81
N ALA A 359 11.06 7.44 0.86
CA ALA A 359 12.50 7.45 0.96
C ALA A 359 12.96 8.84 1.41
N PHE A 360 13.61 8.93 2.57
CA PHE A 360 14.02 10.21 3.14
C PHE A 360 15.21 10.07 4.09
N GLU A 361 15.81 11.22 4.49
CA GLU A 361 16.87 11.26 5.49
C GLU A 361 16.34 10.87 6.87
N ASP A 362 17.14 10.10 7.62
CA ASP A 362 16.79 9.59 8.96
C ASP A 362 17.88 9.82 10.01
N GLY A 363 18.96 10.52 9.66
CA GLY A 363 20.13 10.69 10.52
C GLY A 363 20.99 9.43 10.69
N MET A 364 20.64 8.31 10.00
CA MET A 364 21.35 7.02 10.08
C MET A 364 21.79 6.51 8.69
N GLY A 365 22.00 7.43 7.76
CA GLY A 365 22.41 7.13 6.38
C GLY A 365 21.29 7.20 5.35
N GLY A 366 20.09 7.59 5.76
CA GLY A 366 18.93 7.85 4.93
C GLY A 366 18.41 6.63 4.19
N ALA A 367 17.57 6.83 3.19
CA ALA A 367 17.12 5.77 2.32
C ALA A 367 18.27 5.23 1.45
N ASP A 368 18.20 3.96 1.07
CA ASP A 368 19.16 3.36 0.15
C ASP A 368 19.13 4.08 -1.21
N ASN A 369 17.96 4.31 -1.74
CA ASN A 369 17.67 5.12 -2.92
C ASN A 369 16.18 5.48 -2.93
N GLN A 370 15.73 6.25 -3.93
CA GLN A 370 14.33 6.68 -4.07
C GLN A 370 13.32 5.54 -4.12
N HIS A 371 13.72 4.31 -4.48
CA HIS A 371 12.87 3.14 -4.52
C HIS A 371 12.91 2.32 -3.22
N ASN A 372 14.07 2.10 -2.65
CA ASN A 372 14.28 1.32 -1.44
C ASN A 372 14.06 2.21 -0.23
N SER A 373 12.80 2.48 0.06
CA SER A 373 12.34 3.45 1.05
C SER A 373 12.48 2.92 2.47
N ASN A 374 12.82 3.82 3.39
CA ASN A 374 13.02 3.53 4.80
C ASN A 374 11.84 3.92 5.70
N PHE A 375 10.86 4.69 5.19
CA PHE A 375 9.70 5.11 5.97
C PHE A 375 8.36 4.66 5.35
N LEU A 376 7.41 4.32 6.23
CA LEU A 376 5.97 4.45 5.97
C LEU A 376 5.51 5.76 6.57
N THR A 377 4.92 6.67 5.77
CA THR A 377 4.45 7.97 6.25
C THR A 377 2.97 8.18 5.96
N PHE A 378 2.32 8.92 6.87
CA PHE A 378 0.94 9.35 6.72
C PHE A 378 0.89 10.81 6.28
N HIS A 379 0.01 11.12 5.33
CA HIS A 379 -0.24 12.49 4.86
C HIS A 379 -1.73 12.76 4.76
N ARG A 380 -2.09 14.05 4.81
CA ARG A 380 -3.47 14.53 4.63
C ARG A 380 -3.52 15.65 3.62
N VAL A 381 -4.24 15.45 2.53
CA VAL A 381 -4.59 16.51 1.58
C VAL A 381 -5.91 17.12 2.01
N ARG A 382 -5.84 18.31 2.60
CA ARG A 382 -7.02 19.02 3.11
C ARG A 382 -7.82 19.62 2.00
N ASN A 383 -9.15 19.54 2.09
CA ASN A 383 -10.10 20.14 1.16
C ASN A 383 -9.74 19.86 -0.32
N PHE A 384 -9.48 18.58 -0.65
CA PHE A 384 -8.87 18.14 -1.91
C PHE A 384 -9.62 18.62 -3.18
N ARG A 385 -10.94 18.86 -3.09
CA ARG A 385 -11.74 19.35 -4.22
C ARG A 385 -11.38 20.78 -4.64
N HIS A 386 -10.74 21.52 -3.73
CA HIS A 386 -10.24 22.88 -3.92
C HIS A 386 -8.73 22.95 -3.68
N TYR A 387 -8.03 21.81 -3.85
CA TYR A 387 -6.60 21.74 -3.63
C TYR A 387 -5.86 22.68 -4.59
N LYS A 388 -4.88 23.37 -4.04
CA LYS A 388 -3.91 24.17 -4.80
C LYS A 388 -2.50 23.76 -4.39
N THR A 389 -1.64 23.68 -5.37
CA THR A 389 -0.21 23.48 -5.12
C THR A 389 0.33 24.60 -4.21
N PRO A 390 1.14 24.28 -3.17
CA PRO A 390 1.86 25.28 -2.41
C PRO A 390 2.61 26.27 -3.29
N ALA A 391 2.64 27.53 -2.90
CA ALA A 391 3.19 28.61 -3.74
C ALA A 391 4.64 28.35 -4.17
N GLU A 392 5.45 27.79 -3.29
CA GLU A 392 6.85 27.43 -3.55
C GLU A 392 7.02 26.32 -4.59
N TRP A 393 5.99 25.51 -4.84
CA TRP A 393 6.03 24.43 -5.84
C TRP A 393 5.29 24.80 -7.14
N GLN A 394 4.58 25.91 -7.20
CA GLN A 394 3.85 26.30 -8.42
C GLN A 394 4.78 26.46 -9.63
N PRO A 395 5.98 27.08 -9.52
CA PRO A 395 6.90 27.16 -10.66
C PRO A 395 7.32 25.79 -11.23
N LEU A 396 7.27 24.73 -10.43
CA LEU A 396 7.61 23.38 -10.88
C LEU A 396 6.61 22.80 -11.90
N LEU A 397 5.39 23.35 -11.95
CA LEU A 397 4.34 22.98 -12.92
C LEU A 397 4.46 23.74 -14.25
N GLU A 398 5.28 24.76 -14.30
CA GLU A 398 5.54 25.50 -15.53
C GLU A 398 6.23 24.60 -16.56
N GLY A 399 5.86 24.75 -17.83
CA GLY A 399 6.38 23.91 -18.91
C GLY A 399 5.74 22.51 -19.01
N ILE A 400 4.71 22.18 -18.21
CA ILE A 400 3.85 21.04 -18.50
C ILE A 400 2.95 21.43 -19.68
N ALA A 401 3.30 20.94 -20.87
CA ALA A 401 2.55 21.20 -22.10
C ALA A 401 1.63 20.03 -22.50
N ASP A 402 1.91 18.83 -21.99
CA ASP A 402 1.27 17.59 -22.45
C ASP A 402 -0.06 17.30 -21.77
N PHE A 403 -0.38 18.00 -20.66
CA PHE A 403 -1.58 17.78 -19.85
C PHE A 403 -2.19 19.10 -19.36
N VAL A 404 -3.48 19.07 -19.09
CA VAL A 404 -4.17 20.19 -18.44
C VAL A 404 -3.74 20.29 -16.98
N VAL A 405 -3.31 21.48 -16.56
CA VAL A 405 -2.97 21.80 -15.18
C VAL A 405 -3.98 22.82 -14.67
N LEU A 406 -4.61 22.57 -13.52
CA LEU A 406 -5.47 23.57 -12.88
C LEU A 406 -4.60 24.68 -12.27
N LYS A 407 -4.97 25.94 -12.55
CA LYS A 407 -4.33 27.14 -12.02
C LYS A 407 -4.99 27.63 -10.73
#